data_bfd55ded6145a726729885d366ec9c81
#
_entry.id   bfd55ded6145a726729885d366ec9c81
#
_cell.length_a   1.000
_cell.length_b   1.000
_cell.length_c   1.000
_cell.angle_alpha   90.00
_cell.angle_beta   90.00
_cell.angle_gamma   90.00
#
_symmetry.space_group_name_H-M   'P 1'
#
loop_
_entity.id
_entity.type
_entity.pdbx_description
1 polymer ?
#
loop_
_entity_poly.entity_id
_entity_poly.type
_entity_poly.pdbx_seq_one_letter_code
_entity_poly.pdbx_strand_id
1 'polypeptide(L)'
;MKKGMRSYMKWMKKIASGALALLLAGSLTACGGDTSWAYRSGDDTVTSGMYIGLSINALNTAYSLEGFDNTKTPFQQKLEGEDAVQWLKEKTEELAREYLAVEQKFDEMGLTLAENEVNGVSATVELYWTTLGMGTSYTDAGCGKESFTKIYTNSAKRGRLFQTIYGGSTSAKLFLNVREKKSLC
;
A
#
# COMPACT_ATOMS: atom_id res chain seq x y z
N MET A 1 -11.55 -14.01 18.39
CA MET A 1 -10.97 -12.87 17.65
C MET A 1 -9.68 -12.27 18.24
N LYS A 2 -9.49 -12.17 19.57
CA LYS A 2 -8.27 -11.57 20.17
C LYS A 2 -6.95 -12.35 19.96
N LYS A 3 -6.97 -13.65 19.71
CA LYS A 3 -5.77 -14.50 19.58
C LYS A 3 -5.09 -14.35 18.21
N GLY A 4 -5.84 -14.19 17.13
CA GLY A 4 -5.31 -13.99 15.76
C GLY A 4 -4.63 -12.63 15.60
N MET A 5 -5.20 -11.56 16.15
CA MET A 5 -4.67 -10.21 16.04
C MET A 5 -3.34 -10.02 16.80
N ARG A 6 -3.16 -10.72 17.96
CA ARG A 6 -1.88 -10.73 18.67
C ARG A 6 -0.77 -11.51 17.93
N SER A 7 -1.13 -12.55 17.20
CA SER A 7 -0.19 -13.31 16.36
C SER A 7 0.26 -12.48 15.16
N TYR A 8 -0.66 -11.80 14.49
CA TYR A 8 -0.40 -10.89 13.38
C TYR A 8 0.53 -9.74 13.79
N MET A 9 0.29 -9.09 14.94
CA MET A 9 1.17 -8.03 15.45
C MET A 9 2.56 -8.50 15.85
N LYS A 10 2.69 -9.68 16.47
CA LYS A 10 4.02 -10.23 16.81
C LYS A 10 4.83 -10.58 15.58
N TRP A 11 4.15 -10.97 14.53
CA TRP A 11 4.75 -11.36 13.27
C TRP A 11 5.18 -10.14 12.44
N MET A 12 4.37 -9.09 12.37
CA MET A 12 4.76 -7.82 11.73
C MET A 12 6.03 -7.21 12.35
N LYS A 13 6.21 -7.30 13.67
CA LYS A 13 7.44 -6.84 14.36
C LYS A 13 8.70 -7.62 13.94
N LYS A 14 8.58 -8.86 13.50
CA LYS A 14 9.73 -9.67 13.05
C LYS A 14 10.10 -9.42 11.58
N ILE A 15 9.16 -8.98 10.76
CA ILE A 15 9.38 -8.72 9.33
C ILE A 15 9.96 -7.32 9.11
N ALA A 16 9.53 -6.33 9.89
CA ALA A 16 9.98 -4.96 9.74
C ALA A 16 11.50 -4.77 9.89
N SER A 17 12.16 -5.64 10.65
CA SER A 17 13.58 -5.44 10.99
C SER A 17 14.60 -6.14 10.08
N GLY A 18 14.20 -7.11 9.27
CA GLY A 18 15.19 -7.91 8.51
C GLY A 18 15.02 -7.89 6.99
N ALA A 19 13.79 -8.01 6.50
CA ALA A 19 13.54 -8.27 5.09
C ALA A 19 13.37 -7.00 4.25
N LEU A 20 12.82 -5.94 4.83
CA LEU A 20 12.68 -4.64 4.15
C LEU A 20 14.04 -3.99 3.90
N ALA A 21 15.02 -4.20 4.80
CA ALA A 21 16.38 -3.70 4.62
C ALA A 21 17.07 -4.24 3.35
N LEU A 22 16.74 -5.44 2.91
CA LEU A 22 17.33 -6.04 1.71
C LEU A 22 16.76 -5.47 0.40
N LEU A 23 15.50 -5.07 0.37
CA LEU A 23 14.88 -4.42 -0.80
C LEU A 23 15.40 -2.99 -1.00
N LEU A 24 15.83 -2.35 0.07
CA LEU A 24 16.27 -0.95 0.09
C LEU A 24 17.79 -0.79 -0.06
N ALA A 25 18.59 -1.83 0.16
CA ALA A 25 20.05 -1.76 0.15
C ALA A 25 20.65 -1.40 -1.22
N GLY A 26 19.88 -1.43 -2.29
CA GLY A 26 20.34 -1.09 -3.64
C GLY A 26 20.19 0.38 -4.05
N SER A 27 19.46 1.21 -3.30
CA SER A 27 19.11 2.56 -3.77
C SER A 27 19.09 3.67 -2.72
N LEU A 28 19.26 3.37 -1.43
CA LEU A 28 19.13 4.36 -0.36
C LEU A 28 20.45 4.70 0.34
N THR A 29 21.50 5.03 -0.40
CA THR A 29 22.65 5.76 0.16
C THR A 29 22.42 7.28 0.23
N ALA A 30 21.21 7.75 0.05
CA ALA A 30 20.87 9.15 0.30
C ALA A 30 20.52 9.33 1.77
N CYS A 31 21.37 10.03 2.50
CA CYS A 31 21.09 10.63 3.81
C CYS A 31 20.00 11.71 3.71
N GLY A 32 18.86 11.35 3.18
CA GLY A 32 17.67 12.20 3.11
C GLY A 32 16.51 11.40 3.66
N GLY A 33 16.00 11.78 4.83
CA GLY A 33 14.92 11.08 5.52
C GLY A 33 13.69 10.75 4.63
N ASP A 34 12.57 10.52 5.24
CA ASP A 34 11.26 10.21 4.64
C ASP A 34 10.87 11.06 3.40
N THR A 35 11.48 12.23 3.21
CA THR A 35 11.14 13.23 2.18
C THR A 35 11.96 13.18 0.89
N SER A 36 13.03 12.38 0.80
CA SER A 36 13.76 12.20 -0.46
C SER A 36 12.85 11.52 -1.50
N TRP A 37 12.95 11.92 -2.76
CA TRP A 37 12.11 11.34 -3.81
C TRP A 37 12.63 9.97 -4.27
N ALA A 38 11.72 9.02 -4.49
CA ALA A 38 11.98 7.72 -5.09
C ALA A 38 11.51 7.69 -6.56
N TYR A 39 10.31 8.24 -6.82
CA TYR A 39 9.75 8.37 -8.17
C TYR A 39 9.12 9.76 -8.34
N ARG A 40 9.16 10.27 -9.57
CA ARG A 40 8.53 11.55 -9.93
C ARG A 40 7.87 11.44 -11.30
N SER A 41 6.71 12.09 -11.43
CA SER A 41 6.02 12.30 -12.70
C SER A 41 5.41 13.70 -12.69
N GLY A 42 5.95 14.62 -13.50
CA GLY A 42 5.60 16.04 -13.43
C GLY A 42 5.95 16.61 -12.04
N ASP A 43 4.98 17.22 -11.39
CA ASP A 43 5.10 17.79 -10.05
C ASP A 43 4.80 16.75 -8.94
N ASP A 44 4.20 15.62 -9.28
CA ASP A 44 3.87 14.57 -8.34
C ASP A 44 5.09 13.72 -7.99
N THR A 45 5.18 13.36 -6.72
CA THR A 45 6.34 12.67 -6.17
C THR A 45 5.92 11.54 -5.23
N VAL A 46 6.51 10.36 -5.42
CA VAL A 46 6.57 9.31 -4.41
C VAL A 46 7.87 9.47 -3.64
N THR A 47 7.78 9.82 -2.35
CA THR A 47 8.96 9.94 -1.49
C THR A 47 9.50 8.56 -1.10
N SER A 48 10.72 8.50 -0.57
CA SER A 48 11.30 7.25 -0.07
C SER A 48 10.46 6.63 1.04
N GLY A 49 9.92 7.43 1.96
CA GLY A 49 9.01 6.93 2.99
C GLY A 49 7.70 6.39 2.41
N MET A 50 7.14 7.04 1.38
CA MET A 50 5.96 6.52 0.68
C MET A 50 6.29 5.22 -0.05
N TYR A 51 7.45 5.13 -0.73
CA TYR A 51 7.87 3.89 -1.39
C TYR A 51 8.00 2.74 -0.41
N ILE A 52 8.55 2.98 0.79
CA ILE A 52 8.59 2.00 1.87
C ILE A 52 7.18 1.58 2.31
N GLY A 53 6.27 2.54 2.50
CA GLY A 53 4.88 2.26 2.84
C GLY A 53 4.17 1.41 1.77
N LEU A 54 4.41 1.70 0.49
CA LEU A 54 3.90 0.91 -0.64
C LEU A 54 4.53 -0.49 -0.69
N SER A 55 5.82 -0.63 -0.33
CA SER A 55 6.47 -1.95 -0.22
C SER A 55 5.85 -2.81 0.89
N ILE A 56 5.45 -2.20 2.01
CA ILE A 56 4.71 -2.88 3.06
C ILE A 56 3.33 -3.32 2.56
N ASN A 57 2.66 -2.50 1.75
CA ASN A 57 1.38 -2.86 1.13
C ASN A 57 1.54 -4.02 0.13
N ALA A 58 2.60 -4.01 -0.69
CA ALA A 58 2.95 -5.13 -1.58
C ALA A 58 3.16 -6.42 -0.79
N LEU A 59 3.92 -6.34 0.32
CA LEU A 59 4.15 -7.47 1.21
C LEU A 59 2.83 -7.99 1.81
N ASN A 60 1.94 -7.10 2.25
CA ASN A 60 0.62 -7.50 2.74
C ASN A 60 -0.22 -8.19 1.65
N THR A 61 -0.09 -7.75 0.39
CA THR A 61 -0.75 -8.39 -0.75
C THR A 61 -0.24 -9.82 -0.96
N ALA A 62 1.06 -10.06 -0.79
CA ALA A 62 1.66 -11.39 -0.94
C ALA A 62 0.99 -12.45 -0.04
N TYR A 63 0.60 -12.07 1.18
CA TYR A 63 -0.10 -13.00 2.11
C TYR A 63 -1.53 -13.34 1.69
N SER A 64 -2.09 -12.59 0.74
CA SER A 64 -3.44 -12.81 0.22
C SER A 64 -3.44 -13.54 -1.12
N LEU A 65 -2.25 -13.91 -1.63
CA LEU A 65 -2.14 -14.64 -2.89
C LEU A 65 -2.72 -16.05 -2.75
N GLU A 66 -3.36 -16.52 -3.80
CA GLU A 66 -3.80 -17.91 -3.89
C GLU A 66 -2.58 -18.85 -3.89
N GLY A 67 -2.63 -19.89 -3.08
CA GLY A 67 -1.52 -20.83 -2.92
C GLY A 67 -0.38 -20.34 -2.01
N PHE A 68 -0.53 -19.21 -1.34
CA PHE A 68 0.45 -18.75 -0.36
C PHE A 68 0.55 -19.72 0.82
N ASP A 69 1.75 -20.24 1.08
CA ASP A 69 2.03 -21.12 2.23
C ASP A 69 2.25 -20.29 3.50
N ASN A 70 1.23 -20.20 4.34
CA ASN A 70 1.27 -19.45 5.60
C ASN A 70 2.23 -20.03 6.66
N THR A 71 2.84 -21.19 6.42
CA THR A 71 3.88 -21.75 7.29
C THR A 71 5.25 -21.17 6.99
N LYS A 72 5.41 -20.50 5.86
CA LYS A 72 6.63 -19.85 5.37
C LYS A 72 6.52 -18.34 5.39
N THR A 73 7.67 -17.67 5.38
CA THR A 73 7.70 -16.24 5.07
C THR A 73 7.56 -16.04 3.56
N PRO A 74 7.13 -14.85 3.08
CA PRO A 74 7.09 -14.56 1.63
C PRO A 74 8.43 -14.84 0.94
N PHE A 75 9.55 -14.56 1.61
CA PHE A 75 10.91 -14.73 1.08
C PHE A 75 11.41 -16.18 1.02
N GLN A 76 10.67 -17.13 1.57
CA GLN A 76 10.98 -18.55 1.56
C GLN A 76 10.21 -19.34 0.49
N GLN A 77 9.47 -18.62 -0.35
CA GLN A 77 8.64 -19.23 -1.39
C GLN A 77 8.61 -18.35 -2.63
N LYS A 78 8.17 -18.92 -3.74
CA LYS A 78 7.86 -18.13 -4.94
C LYS A 78 6.48 -17.49 -4.79
N LEU A 79 6.35 -16.26 -5.27
CA LEU A 79 5.11 -15.53 -5.33
C LEU A 79 4.66 -15.47 -6.79
N GLU A 80 3.52 -16.06 -7.11
CA GLU A 80 3.00 -16.18 -8.50
C GLU A 80 4.03 -16.78 -9.49
N GLY A 81 4.90 -17.67 -8.97
CA GLY A 81 5.93 -18.35 -9.77
C GLY A 81 7.28 -17.63 -9.83
N GLU A 82 7.38 -16.42 -9.32
CA GLU A 82 8.57 -15.58 -9.32
C GLU A 82 9.34 -15.61 -8.01
N ASP A 83 10.59 -15.15 -8.04
CA ASP A 83 11.36 -14.85 -6.83
C ASP A 83 10.64 -13.77 -6.03
N ALA A 84 10.52 -13.98 -4.71
CA ALA A 84 9.74 -13.10 -3.86
C ALA A 84 10.27 -11.65 -3.81
N VAL A 85 11.59 -11.46 -3.89
CA VAL A 85 12.21 -10.13 -3.87
C VAL A 85 11.87 -9.39 -5.17
N GLN A 86 11.97 -10.08 -6.30
CA GLN A 86 11.63 -9.53 -7.60
C GLN A 86 10.15 -9.18 -7.68
N TRP A 87 9.27 -10.10 -7.30
CA TRP A 87 7.82 -9.88 -7.26
C TRP A 87 7.44 -8.67 -6.39
N LEU A 88 8.03 -8.58 -5.17
CA LEU A 88 7.76 -7.45 -4.27
C LEU A 88 8.23 -6.12 -4.83
N LYS A 89 9.39 -6.11 -5.51
CA LYS A 89 9.90 -4.92 -6.19
C LYS A 89 8.93 -4.47 -7.29
N GLU A 90 8.55 -5.38 -8.17
CA GLU A 90 7.65 -5.09 -9.29
C GLU A 90 6.27 -4.63 -8.80
N LYS A 91 5.75 -5.29 -7.76
CA LYS A 91 4.47 -4.88 -7.16
C LYS A 91 4.54 -3.52 -6.48
N THR A 92 5.66 -3.19 -5.84
CA THR A 92 5.87 -1.86 -5.24
C THR A 92 5.95 -0.78 -6.32
N GLU A 93 6.64 -1.04 -7.43
CA GLU A 93 6.73 -0.12 -8.57
C GLU A 93 5.36 0.07 -9.25
N GLU A 94 4.55 -0.99 -9.37
CA GLU A 94 3.17 -0.90 -9.84
C GLU A 94 2.34 0.02 -8.95
N LEU A 95 2.40 -0.16 -7.63
CA LEU A 95 1.69 0.68 -6.67
C LEU A 95 2.17 2.14 -6.71
N ALA A 96 3.46 2.37 -6.92
CA ALA A 96 4.02 3.73 -7.05
C ALA A 96 3.52 4.41 -8.33
N ARG A 97 3.47 3.69 -9.47
CA ARG A 97 2.89 4.21 -10.72
C ARG A 97 1.39 4.49 -10.58
N GLU A 98 0.66 3.58 -9.91
CA GLU A 98 -0.77 3.79 -9.63
C GLU A 98 -0.98 5.04 -8.76
N TYR A 99 -0.16 5.22 -7.72
CA TYR A 99 -0.21 6.41 -6.88
C TYR A 99 -0.10 7.70 -7.72
N LEU A 100 0.93 7.81 -8.55
CA LEU A 100 1.16 8.98 -9.40
C LEU A 100 0.02 9.20 -10.41
N ALA A 101 -0.47 8.13 -11.02
CA ALA A 101 -1.58 8.21 -11.98
C ALA A 101 -2.88 8.72 -11.31
N VAL A 102 -3.13 8.33 -10.07
CA VAL A 102 -4.28 8.82 -9.28
C VAL A 102 -4.13 10.29 -8.97
N GLU A 103 -2.94 10.76 -8.52
CA GLU A 103 -2.70 12.18 -8.24
C GLU A 103 -2.94 13.02 -9.50
N GLN A 104 -2.27 12.68 -10.60
CA GLN A 104 -2.39 13.40 -11.88
C GLN A 104 -3.83 13.44 -12.39
N LYS A 105 -4.53 12.31 -12.37
CA LYS A 105 -5.91 12.26 -12.88
C LYS A 105 -6.88 13.02 -12.00
N PHE A 106 -6.66 13.00 -10.69
CA PHE A 106 -7.46 13.73 -9.72
C PHE A 106 -7.35 15.24 -9.94
N ASP A 107 -6.11 15.73 -10.15
CA ASP A 107 -5.83 17.14 -10.41
C ASP A 107 -6.30 17.55 -11.81
N GLU A 108 -6.08 16.73 -12.84
CA GLU A 108 -6.58 16.95 -14.20
C GLU A 108 -8.11 17.16 -14.24
N MET A 109 -8.83 16.39 -13.42
CA MET A 109 -10.28 16.48 -13.34
C MET A 109 -10.77 17.59 -12.38
N GLY A 110 -9.87 18.33 -11.75
CA GLY A 110 -10.20 19.40 -10.79
C GLY A 110 -10.99 18.91 -9.58
N LEU A 111 -10.78 17.66 -9.16
CA LEU A 111 -11.52 17.05 -8.06
C LEU A 111 -10.94 17.46 -6.70
N THR A 112 -11.81 17.46 -5.71
CA THR A 112 -11.46 17.63 -4.30
C THR A 112 -12.12 16.54 -3.47
N LEU A 113 -11.47 16.12 -2.39
CA LEU A 113 -12.10 15.23 -1.42
C LEU A 113 -13.13 15.99 -0.62
N ALA A 114 -14.28 15.38 -0.37
CA ALA A 114 -15.29 15.93 0.52
C ALA A 114 -14.81 15.85 1.99
N GLU A 115 -15.37 16.67 2.86
CA GLU A 115 -14.98 16.72 4.28
C GLU A 115 -15.09 15.35 4.98
N ASN A 116 -16.14 14.59 4.70
CA ASN A 116 -16.34 13.26 5.24
C ASN A 116 -15.28 12.25 4.74
N GLU A 117 -14.76 12.42 3.52
CA GLU A 117 -13.67 11.59 2.98
C GLU A 117 -12.34 11.93 3.66
N VAL A 118 -12.06 13.22 3.86
CA VAL A 118 -10.87 13.68 4.61
C VAL A 118 -10.92 13.18 6.07
N ASN A 119 -12.07 13.31 6.72
CA ASN A 119 -12.28 12.81 8.09
C ASN A 119 -12.13 11.29 8.14
N GLY A 120 -12.61 10.56 7.14
CA GLY A 120 -12.44 9.11 7.01
C GLY A 120 -10.96 8.71 6.89
N VAL A 121 -10.16 9.42 6.10
CA VAL A 121 -8.71 9.22 6.01
C VAL A 121 -8.06 9.45 7.37
N SER A 122 -8.37 10.58 8.03
CA SER A 122 -7.79 10.91 9.34
C SER A 122 -8.09 9.87 10.39
N ALA A 123 -9.35 9.40 10.46
CA ALA A 123 -9.77 8.34 11.38
C ALA A 123 -9.07 7.00 11.07
N THR A 124 -8.89 6.66 9.79
CA THR A 124 -8.19 5.44 9.38
C THR A 124 -6.71 5.50 9.75
N VAL A 125 -6.06 6.63 9.47
CA VAL A 125 -4.66 6.84 9.83
C VAL A 125 -4.48 6.72 11.34
N GLU A 126 -5.33 7.36 12.15
CA GLU A 126 -5.25 7.30 13.60
C GLU A 126 -5.48 5.87 14.14
N LEU A 127 -6.44 5.15 13.55
CA LEU A 127 -6.70 3.75 13.90
C LEU A 127 -5.44 2.89 13.68
N TYR A 128 -4.85 2.93 12.50
CA TYR A 128 -3.70 2.08 12.18
C TYR A 128 -2.44 2.54 12.91
N TRP A 129 -2.18 3.84 12.88
CA TRP A 129 -0.95 4.40 13.42
C TRP A 129 -0.87 4.30 14.93
N THR A 130 -1.91 4.75 15.63
CA THR A 130 -1.94 4.88 17.10
C THR A 130 -2.66 3.70 17.76
N THR A 131 -3.92 3.45 17.38
CA THR A 131 -4.77 2.48 18.09
C THR A 131 -4.30 1.04 17.90
N LEU A 132 -3.92 0.66 16.66
CA LEU A 132 -3.36 -0.65 16.36
C LEU A 132 -1.84 -0.72 16.57
N GLY A 133 -1.20 0.42 16.88
CA GLY A 133 0.22 0.50 17.22
C GLY A 133 1.16 0.18 16.05
N MET A 134 0.71 0.36 14.80
CA MET A 134 1.53 0.09 13.61
C MET A 134 2.56 1.19 13.34
N GLY A 135 2.35 2.42 13.88
CA GLY A 135 3.18 3.57 13.62
C GLY A 135 4.66 3.34 13.91
N THR A 136 4.99 2.65 15.02
CA THR A 136 6.39 2.31 15.35
C THR A 136 7.02 1.45 14.25
N SER A 137 6.32 0.40 13.79
CA SER A 137 6.87 -0.50 12.76
C SER A 137 7.08 0.18 11.41
N TYR A 138 6.19 1.11 11.04
CA TYR A 138 6.34 1.92 9.82
C TYR A 138 7.49 2.91 9.95
N THR A 139 7.60 3.61 11.10
CA THR A 139 8.69 4.56 11.38
C THR A 139 10.05 3.87 11.39
N ASP A 140 10.16 2.72 12.06
CA ASP A 140 11.39 1.92 12.12
C ASP A 140 11.82 1.43 10.72
N ALA A 141 10.86 1.21 9.82
CA ALA A 141 11.12 0.87 8.43
C ALA A 141 11.49 2.09 7.56
N GLY A 142 11.30 3.32 8.05
CA GLY A 142 11.57 4.57 7.32
C GLY A 142 10.34 5.23 6.66
N CYS A 143 9.13 4.78 6.98
CA CYS A 143 7.88 5.41 6.54
C CYS A 143 7.30 6.23 7.69
N GLY A 144 7.41 7.55 7.60
CA GLY A 144 6.84 8.48 8.58
C GLY A 144 5.31 8.60 8.46
N LYS A 145 4.67 9.16 9.50
CA LYS A 145 3.21 9.34 9.54
C LYS A 145 2.69 10.17 8.37
N GLU A 146 3.45 11.16 7.91
CA GLU A 146 3.08 11.99 6.76
C GLU A 146 3.00 11.15 5.47
N SER A 147 4.04 10.36 5.17
CA SER A 147 4.07 9.46 4.02
C SER A 147 2.94 8.42 4.08
N PHE A 148 2.69 7.85 5.25
CA PHE A 148 1.57 6.96 5.48
C PHE A 148 0.23 7.64 5.19
N THR A 149 0.03 8.88 5.69
CA THR A 149 -1.19 9.67 5.46
C THR A 149 -1.39 9.96 3.97
N LYS A 150 -0.34 10.31 3.22
CA LYS A 150 -0.42 10.55 1.78
C LYS A 150 -0.89 9.30 1.01
N ILE A 151 -0.41 8.11 1.37
CA ILE A 151 -0.85 6.85 0.76
C ILE A 151 -2.35 6.63 0.99
N TYR A 152 -2.86 6.84 2.21
CA TYR A 152 -4.28 6.69 2.51
C TYR A 152 -5.15 7.78 1.86
N THR A 153 -4.63 9.02 1.76
CA THR A 153 -5.30 10.10 1.03
C THR A 153 -5.44 9.76 -0.45
N ASN A 154 -4.39 9.24 -1.07
CA ASN A 154 -4.42 8.79 -2.46
C ASN A 154 -5.44 7.65 -2.68
N SER A 155 -5.55 6.72 -1.73
CA SER A 155 -6.59 5.69 -1.77
C SER A 155 -8.01 6.27 -1.77
N ALA A 156 -8.26 7.34 -0.98
CA ALA A 156 -9.53 8.06 -0.99
C ALA A 156 -9.76 8.80 -2.32
N LYS A 157 -8.72 9.46 -2.86
CA LYS A 157 -8.76 10.09 -4.19
C LYS A 157 -9.11 9.08 -5.29
N ARG A 158 -8.51 7.87 -5.26
CA ARG A 158 -8.84 6.77 -6.17
C ARG A 158 -10.31 6.38 -6.08
N GLY A 159 -10.84 6.25 -4.86
CA GLY A 159 -12.26 5.96 -4.64
C GLY A 159 -13.17 7.05 -5.24
N ARG A 160 -12.81 8.32 -5.05
CA ARG A 160 -13.53 9.46 -5.61
C ARG A 160 -13.49 9.51 -7.13
N LEU A 161 -12.32 9.29 -7.74
CA LEU A 161 -12.14 9.14 -9.18
C LEU A 161 -13.05 8.06 -9.73
N PHE A 162 -13.04 6.88 -9.12
CA PHE A 162 -13.85 5.76 -9.53
C PHE A 162 -15.36 6.09 -9.49
N GLN A 163 -15.83 6.73 -8.42
CA GLN A 163 -17.21 7.18 -8.31
C GLN A 163 -17.55 8.23 -9.37
N THR A 164 -16.64 9.15 -9.66
CA THR A 164 -16.87 10.22 -10.65
C THR A 164 -16.93 9.66 -12.07
N ILE A 165 -16.04 8.72 -12.41
CA ILE A 165 -15.95 8.16 -13.78
C ILE A 165 -17.04 7.12 -14.05
N TYR A 166 -17.36 6.30 -13.07
CA TYR A 166 -18.25 5.14 -13.26
C TYR A 166 -19.61 5.26 -12.57
N GLY A 167 -19.90 6.39 -11.91
CA GLY A 167 -21.20 6.64 -11.28
C GLY A 167 -21.55 5.66 -10.18
N GLY A 168 -20.86 5.73 -9.07
CA GLY A 168 -21.04 5.12 -7.73
C GLY A 168 -21.93 3.87 -7.51
N SER A 169 -22.99 3.70 -8.25
CA SER A 169 -24.01 2.66 -8.03
C SER A 169 -23.84 1.41 -8.90
N THR A 170 -23.24 1.55 -10.08
CA THR A 170 -23.15 0.47 -11.08
C THR A 170 -21.91 -0.39 -10.84
N SER A 171 -20.93 0.13 -10.16
CA SER A 171 -19.59 -0.47 -10.03
C SER A 171 -19.54 -1.62 -9.04
N ALA A 172 -20.30 -1.57 -7.96
CA ALA A 172 -20.40 -2.70 -7.03
C ALA A 172 -20.96 -3.96 -7.71
N LYS A 173 -21.90 -3.77 -8.65
CA LYS A 173 -22.47 -4.86 -9.45
C LYS A 173 -21.49 -5.39 -10.51
N LEU A 174 -20.63 -4.54 -11.07
CA LEU A 174 -19.66 -4.96 -12.08
C LEU A 174 -18.54 -5.83 -11.48
N PHE A 175 -18.05 -5.49 -10.30
CA PHE A 175 -17.03 -6.29 -9.60
C PHE A 175 -17.59 -7.64 -9.12
N LEU A 176 -18.82 -7.69 -8.69
CA LEU A 176 -19.49 -8.96 -8.33
C LEU A 176 -19.64 -9.87 -9.54
N ASN A 177 -20.05 -9.33 -10.71
CA ASN A 177 -20.19 -10.10 -11.94
C ASN A 177 -18.87 -10.61 -12.54
N VAL A 178 -17.76 -9.89 -12.35
CA VAL A 178 -16.43 -10.36 -12.80
C VAL A 178 -15.93 -11.50 -11.91
N ARG A 179 -16.24 -11.47 -10.61
CA ARG A 179 -15.90 -12.56 -9.68
C ARG A 179 -16.72 -13.84 -9.96
N GLU A 180 -18.01 -13.71 -10.25
CA GLU A 180 -18.86 -14.86 -10.60
C GLU A 180 -18.48 -15.51 -11.93
N LYS A 181 -18.03 -14.75 -12.93
CA LYS A 181 -17.58 -15.32 -14.22
C LYS A 181 -16.26 -16.10 -14.13
N LYS A 182 -15.40 -15.82 -13.14
CA LYS A 182 -14.16 -16.59 -12.92
C LYS A 182 -14.38 -17.90 -12.17
N SER A 183 -15.53 -18.11 -11.54
CA SER A 183 -15.86 -19.35 -10.84
C SER A 183 -16.60 -20.38 -11.69
N LEU A 184 -16.82 -20.09 -12.99
CA LEU A 184 -17.57 -20.95 -13.92
C LEU A 184 -16.72 -21.43 -15.13
N CYS A 185 -15.37 -21.33 -15.03
CA CYS A 185 -14.45 -21.95 -16.01
C CYS A 185 -13.55 -22.97 -15.33
#